data_f179ff83c4eac2c7811d179f66406062
#
_entry.id   f179ff83c4eac2c7811d179f66406062
#
_cell.length_a   1.000
_cell.length_b   1.000
_cell.length_c   1.000
_cell.angle_alpha   90.00
_cell.angle_beta   90.00
_cell.angle_gamma   90.00
#
_symmetry.space_group_name_H-M   'P 1'
#
loop_
_entity.id
_entity.type
_entity.pdbx_description
1 polymer ?
#
loop_
_entity_poly.entity_id
_entity_poly.type
_entity_poly.pdbx_seq_one_letter_code
_entity_poly.pdbx_strand_id
1 'polypeptide(L)'
;MGVDTYKALEVKQLEVSEGGTLTRKSQVYKYPCRLGNPGATATKGYVKTGIDTCMLTLVAAATADTWVVCLSGVHEGDIITSIGIVGQIESGGNAATIDYELKEITAVATGCTTASIQAGTQISKSADYLVDETTAVAVPHTVDCGKALFFLVTCTTAAATNIELLHLRVTITEK
;
A
#
# COMPACT_ATOMS: atom_id res chain seq x y z
N MET A 1 23.58 38.22 10.90
CA MET A 1 23.35 37.30 12.03
C MET A 1 22.06 36.52 11.78
N GLY A 2 22.07 35.48 10.99
CA GLY A 2 20.87 34.75 10.62
C GLY A 2 21.08 33.29 10.19
N VAL A 3 22.27 32.75 10.38
CA VAL A 3 22.60 31.40 9.89
C VAL A 3 22.59 30.35 11.02
N ASP A 4 22.70 30.76 12.28
CA ASP A 4 22.83 29.83 13.40
C ASP A 4 21.50 29.27 13.92
N THR A 5 20.39 29.92 13.58
CA THR A 5 19.07 29.51 14.10
C THR A 5 18.58 28.18 13.48
N TYR A 6 18.93 27.92 12.23
CA TYR A 6 18.52 26.65 11.58
C TYR A 6 19.36 25.44 12.04
N LYS A 7 20.65 25.62 12.22
CA LYS A 7 21.51 24.58 12.78
C LYS A 7 21.16 24.21 14.22
N ALA A 8 20.79 25.21 15.02
CA ALA A 8 20.38 24.98 16.40
C ALA A 8 19.04 24.22 16.52
N LEU A 9 18.13 24.36 15.55
CA LEU A 9 16.87 23.62 15.51
C LEU A 9 17.07 22.15 15.11
N GLU A 10 17.93 21.87 14.14
CA GLU A 10 18.26 20.48 13.75
C GLU A 10 18.99 19.75 14.87
N VAL A 11 19.91 20.40 15.56
CA VAL A 11 20.65 19.79 16.70
C VAL A 11 19.72 19.52 17.89
N LYS A 12 18.75 20.40 18.16
CA LYS A 12 17.78 20.18 19.25
C LYS A 12 16.79 19.03 18.99
N GLN A 13 16.53 18.70 17.74
CA GLN A 13 15.73 17.51 17.41
C GLN A 13 16.50 16.20 17.58
N LEU A 14 17.82 16.25 17.70
CA LEU A 14 18.73 15.12 17.88
C LEU A 14 19.26 14.99 19.32
N GLU A 15 18.98 15.94 20.22
CA GLU A 15 19.35 15.82 21.62
C GLU A 15 18.50 14.74 22.30
N VAL A 16 19.06 13.55 22.36
CA VAL A 16 18.59 12.50 23.26
C VAL A 16 19.12 12.87 24.65
N SER A 17 18.23 13.14 25.59
CA SER A 17 18.61 13.30 27.00
C SER A 17 19.43 12.07 27.47
N GLU A 18 20.47 12.29 28.26
CA GLU A 18 21.31 11.22 28.80
C GLU A 18 20.44 10.08 29.34
N GLY A 19 20.59 8.88 28.76
CA GLY A 19 19.77 7.70 29.08
C GLY A 19 18.49 7.53 28.27
N GLY A 20 18.16 8.42 27.32
CA GLY A 20 17.02 8.28 26.44
C GLY A 20 17.30 7.32 25.27
N THR A 21 16.35 6.44 24.98
CA THR A 21 16.39 5.61 23.77
C THR A 21 15.92 6.45 22.59
N LEU A 22 16.71 6.52 21.50
CA LEU A 22 16.24 7.05 20.23
C LEU A 22 15.10 6.18 19.73
N THR A 23 13.88 6.65 19.90
CA THR A 23 12.72 6.00 19.30
C THR A 23 12.62 6.47 17.84
N ARG A 24 12.86 5.58 16.91
CA ARG A 24 12.65 5.86 15.48
C ARG A 24 11.21 6.25 15.26
N LYS A 25 10.98 7.32 14.52
CA LYS A 25 9.64 7.78 14.21
C LYS A 25 8.97 6.84 13.22
N SER A 26 7.81 6.35 13.57
CA SER A 26 6.98 5.58 12.66
C SER A 26 6.08 6.51 11.85
N GLN A 27 6.03 6.33 10.54
CA GLN A 27 5.21 7.10 9.61
C GLN A 27 4.32 6.18 8.77
N VAL A 28 3.12 6.67 8.45
CA VAL A 28 2.19 5.98 7.57
C VAL A 28 2.16 6.67 6.21
N TYR A 29 2.64 5.99 5.19
CA TYR A 29 2.56 6.42 3.80
C TYR A 29 1.29 5.88 3.16
N LYS A 30 0.60 6.74 2.39
CA LYS A 30 -0.64 6.41 1.69
C LYS A 30 -0.42 6.50 0.19
N TYR A 31 -0.77 5.43 -0.51
CA TYR A 31 -0.61 5.30 -1.96
C TYR A 31 -2.00 5.21 -2.60
N PRO A 32 -2.48 6.28 -3.27
CA PRO A 32 -3.79 6.27 -3.90
C PRO A 32 -3.91 5.16 -4.95
N CYS A 33 -4.89 4.29 -4.81
CA CYS A 33 -5.10 3.18 -5.74
C CYS A 33 -5.31 3.66 -7.18
N ARG A 34 -5.92 4.82 -7.34
CA ARG A 34 -6.14 5.46 -8.65
C ARG A 34 -4.85 5.71 -9.44
N LEU A 35 -3.70 5.87 -8.79
CA LEU A 35 -2.42 6.12 -9.44
C LEU A 35 -1.72 4.83 -9.92
N GLY A 36 -2.26 3.67 -9.60
CA GLY A 36 -1.75 2.39 -10.06
C GLY A 36 -2.07 2.10 -11.53
N ASN A 37 -1.68 0.91 -11.95
CA ASN A 37 -1.85 0.38 -13.30
C ASN A 37 -2.50 -1.02 -13.27
N PRO A 38 -3.22 -1.40 -14.35
CA PRO A 38 -3.69 -2.76 -14.50
C PRO A 38 -2.54 -3.78 -14.40
N GLY A 39 -2.75 -4.85 -13.64
CA GLY A 39 -1.84 -5.98 -13.62
C GLY A 39 -2.01 -6.89 -14.85
N ALA A 40 -1.26 -7.98 -14.88
CA ALA A 40 -1.22 -8.89 -16.04
C ALA A 40 -2.58 -9.56 -16.35
N THR A 41 -3.43 -9.70 -15.34
CA THR A 41 -4.76 -10.33 -15.46
C THR A 41 -5.91 -9.32 -15.46
N ALA A 42 -5.63 -8.03 -15.43
CA ALA A 42 -6.66 -6.99 -15.46
C ALA A 42 -7.32 -6.93 -16.84
N THR A 43 -8.49 -7.44 -16.93
CA THR A 43 -9.16 -7.57 -18.22
C THR A 43 -10.10 -6.43 -18.56
N LYS A 44 -10.73 -5.73 -17.66
CA LYS A 44 -11.62 -4.60 -17.99
C LYS A 44 -12.42 -4.01 -16.81
N GLY A 45 -12.26 -4.52 -15.60
CA GLY A 45 -13.13 -4.16 -14.49
C GLY A 45 -12.81 -2.81 -13.82
N TYR A 46 -11.57 -2.33 -13.94
CA TYR A 46 -11.17 -1.14 -13.22
C TYR A 46 -11.53 0.14 -13.96
N VAL A 47 -12.33 0.96 -13.32
CA VAL A 47 -12.69 2.29 -13.78
C VAL A 47 -12.14 3.31 -12.80
N LYS A 48 -11.39 4.27 -13.31
CA LYS A 48 -11.02 5.46 -12.52
C LYS A 48 -12.24 6.37 -12.46
N THR A 49 -13.01 6.28 -11.39
CA THR A 49 -14.13 7.19 -11.15
C THR A 49 -13.66 8.64 -11.07
N GLY A 50 -14.56 9.57 -11.30
CA GLY A 50 -14.29 11.00 -11.52
C GLY A 50 -13.39 11.63 -10.45
N ILE A 51 -12.98 12.86 -10.71
CA ILE A 51 -12.04 13.61 -9.86
C ILE A 51 -12.55 13.73 -8.42
N ASP A 52 -13.86 13.72 -8.24
CA ASP A 52 -14.49 13.97 -6.95
C ASP A 52 -14.38 12.80 -5.95
N THR A 53 -14.20 11.57 -6.43
CA THR A 53 -14.15 10.40 -5.54
C THR A 53 -12.74 9.92 -5.23
N CYS A 54 -11.75 10.25 -6.06
CA CYS A 54 -10.35 9.79 -5.94
C CYS A 54 -10.20 8.25 -5.82
N MET A 55 -11.24 7.49 -6.12
CA MET A 55 -11.27 6.04 -5.97
C MET A 55 -10.98 5.31 -7.28
N LEU A 56 -10.48 4.10 -7.14
CA LEU A 56 -10.42 3.11 -8.19
C LEU A 56 -11.60 2.16 -8.01
N THR A 57 -12.51 2.12 -8.97
CA THR A 57 -13.68 1.23 -8.91
C THR A 57 -13.49 0.02 -9.78
N LEU A 58 -13.66 -1.17 -9.22
CA LEU A 58 -13.84 -2.41 -9.96
C LEU A 58 -15.33 -2.65 -10.10
N VAL A 59 -15.83 -2.59 -11.34
CA VAL A 59 -17.23 -2.78 -11.66
C VAL A 59 -17.55 -4.26 -11.86
N ALA A 60 -18.75 -4.63 -11.48
CA ALA A 60 -19.34 -5.95 -11.44
C ALA A 60 -18.84 -7.03 -12.43
N ALA A 61 -18.80 -8.26 -11.97
CA ALA A 61 -18.51 -9.49 -12.73
C ALA A 61 -17.03 -9.64 -13.19
N ALA A 62 -16.09 -9.09 -12.42
CA ALA A 62 -14.67 -9.34 -12.65
C ALA A 62 -14.21 -10.61 -11.90
N THR A 63 -13.41 -11.42 -12.55
CA THR A 63 -12.81 -12.62 -11.95
C THR A 63 -11.32 -12.41 -11.79
N ALA A 64 -10.86 -12.28 -10.55
CA ALA A 64 -9.45 -12.17 -10.18
C ALA A 64 -8.69 -11.06 -10.94
N ASP A 65 -9.30 -9.90 -11.12
CA ASP A 65 -8.64 -8.74 -11.75
C ASP A 65 -7.55 -8.19 -10.84
N THR A 66 -6.40 -7.89 -11.42
CA THR A 66 -5.23 -7.40 -10.69
C THR A 66 -4.93 -5.93 -10.95
N TRP A 67 -4.47 -5.23 -9.92
CA TRP A 67 -4.05 -3.84 -9.96
C TRP A 67 -2.72 -3.67 -9.24
N VAL A 68 -1.82 -2.88 -9.83
CA VAL A 68 -0.47 -2.67 -9.31
C VAL A 68 -0.30 -1.22 -8.90
N VAL A 69 0.17 -0.98 -7.68
CA VAL A 69 0.48 0.36 -7.15
C VAL A 69 1.93 0.37 -6.69
N CYS A 70 2.79 1.09 -7.39
CA CYS A 70 4.19 1.22 -7.01
C CYS A 70 4.36 2.14 -5.80
N LEU A 71 5.28 1.78 -4.90
CA LEU A 71 5.66 2.61 -3.78
C LEU A 71 6.69 3.65 -4.23
N SER A 72 6.56 4.83 -3.65
CA SER A 72 7.52 5.93 -3.80
C SER A 72 7.74 6.60 -2.44
N GLY A 73 8.86 7.31 -2.27
CA GLY A 73 9.16 8.03 -1.03
C GLY A 73 9.63 7.15 0.12
N VAL A 74 9.97 5.89 -0.15
CA VAL A 74 10.67 5.01 0.79
C VAL A 74 12.17 5.08 0.52
N HIS A 75 12.99 4.96 1.55
CA HIS A 75 14.43 5.14 1.47
C HIS A 75 15.18 3.88 1.89
N GLU A 76 16.42 3.80 1.46
CA GLU A 76 17.34 2.72 1.83
C GLU A 76 17.45 2.58 3.35
N GLY A 77 17.18 1.38 3.84
CA GLY A 77 17.25 1.04 5.25
C GLY A 77 16.00 1.37 6.07
N ASP A 78 14.97 1.97 5.48
CA ASP A 78 13.66 2.08 6.12
C ASP A 78 13.10 0.70 6.43
N ILE A 79 12.36 0.59 7.53
CA ILE A 79 11.81 -0.69 7.98
C ILE A 79 10.30 -0.67 7.84
N ILE A 80 9.76 -1.52 6.98
CA ILE A 80 8.32 -1.71 6.82
C ILE A 80 7.80 -2.64 7.91
N THR A 81 6.82 -2.17 8.68
CA THR A 81 6.26 -2.88 9.84
C THR A 81 4.81 -3.29 9.67
N SER A 82 4.05 -2.62 8.82
CA SER A 82 2.69 -3.03 8.48
C SER A 82 2.27 -2.55 7.09
N ILE A 83 1.28 -3.23 6.52
CA ILE A 83 0.60 -2.87 5.29
C ILE A 83 -0.89 -2.75 5.54
N GLY A 84 -1.61 -2.03 4.69
CA GLY A 84 -3.06 -1.93 4.82
C GLY A 84 -3.74 -1.44 3.55
N ILE A 85 -5.07 -1.53 3.56
CA ILE A 85 -5.92 -1.11 2.46
C ILE A 85 -7.16 -0.41 3.00
N VAL A 86 -7.59 0.63 2.30
CA VAL A 86 -8.80 1.40 2.61
C VAL A 86 -9.66 1.51 1.37
N GLY A 87 -10.95 1.28 1.53
CA GLY A 87 -11.93 1.34 0.46
C GLY A 87 -13.33 0.95 0.94
N GLN A 88 -14.15 0.48 0.02
CA GLN A 88 -15.46 -0.05 0.34
C GLN A 88 -15.87 -1.14 -0.66
N ILE A 89 -16.79 -1.98 -0.22
CA ILE A 89 -17.51 -2.95 -1.04
C ILE A 89 -18.96 -2.49 -1.06
N GLU A 90 -19.50 -2.23 -2.24
CA GLU A 90 -20.93 -2.02 -2.47
C GLU A 90 -21.50 -3.31 -3.02
N SER A 91 -22.19 -4.05 -2.16
CA SER A 91 -22.69 -5.38 -2.51
C SER A 91 -24.16 -5.34 -2.91
N GLY A 92 -24.46 -5.82 -4.11
CA GLY A 92 -25.83 -6.16 -4.51
C GLY A 92 -26.31 -7.49 -3.91
N GLY A 93 -25.78 -7.94 -2.77
CA GLY A 93 -26.09 -9.23 -2.15
C GLY A 93 -25.18 -10.38 -2.60
N ASN A 94 -24.16 -10.11 -3.40
CA ASN A 94 -23.21 -11.10 -3.91
C ASN A 94 -21.82 -10.93 -3.26
N ALA A 95 -21.07 -12.02 -3.22
CA ALA A 95 -19.73 -12.00 -2.63
C ALA A 95 -18.74 -11.18 -3.45
N ALA A 96 -17.90 -10.42 -2.75
CA ALA A 96 -16.71 -9.78 -3.27
C ALA A 96 -15.50 -10.14 -2.43
N THR A 97 -14.35 -10.29 -3.06
CA THR A 97 -13.08 -10.53 -2.36
C THR A 97 -12.02 -9.52 -2.77
N ILE A 98 -11.21 -9.12 -1.80
CA ILE A 98 -10.03 -8.28 -2.00
C ILE A 98 -8.86 -9.00 -1.36
N ASP A 99 -7.85 -9.30 -2.16
CA ASP A 99 -6.52 -9.72 -1.72
C ASP A 99 -5.54 -8.60 -2.01
N TYR A 100 -4.63 -8.31 -1.10
CA TYR A 100 -3.58 -7.34 -1.30
C TYR A 100 -2.26 -7.86 -0.74
N GLU A 101 -1.19 -7.59 -1.45
CA GLU A 101 0.13 -8.11 -1.14
C GLU A 101 1.20 -7.06 -1.43
N LEU A 102 2.11 -6.83 -0.49
CA LEU A 102 3.33 -6.08 -0.73
C LEU A 102 4.40 -7.01 -1.31
N LYS A 103 4.97 -6.60 -2.42
CA LYS A 103 5.98 -7.36 -3.15
C LYS A 103 7.20 -6.50 -3.45
N GLU A 104 8.34 -7.15 -3.63
CA GLU A 104 9.52 -6.55 -4.23
C GLU A 104 9.79 -7.11 -5.62
N ILE A 105 10.40 -6.31 -6.48
CA ILE A 105 10.88 -6.71 -7.79
C ILE A 105 12.37 -6.40 -7.89
N THR A 106 13.12 -7.41 -8.32
CA THR A 106 14.56 -7.32 -8.55
C THR A 106 14.85 -7.50 -10.03
N ALA A 107 15.62 -6.58 -10.61
CA ALA A 107 16.11 -6.72 -11.96
C ALA A 107 17.22 -7.79 -12.01
N VAL A 108 17.12 -8.70 -12.96
CA VAL A 108 18.12 -9.73 -13.25
C VAL A 108 18.47 -9.72 -14.73
N ALA A 109 19.61 -10.30 -15.10
CA ALA A 109 20.11 -10.26 -16.47
C ALA A 109 19.11 -10.71 -17.55
N THR A 110 18.17 -11.58 -17.20
CA THR A 110 17.18 -12.17 -18.11
C THR A 110 15.76 -11.62 -17.92
N GLY A 111 15.60 -10.54 -17.14
CA GLY A 111 14.27 -9.96 -16.86
C GLY A 111 14.13 -9.46 -15.43
N CYS A 112 13.01 -9.77 -14.78
CA CYS A 112 12.75 -9.40 -13.40
C CYS A 112 12.22 -10.61 -12.61
N THR A 113 12.59 -10.67 -11.33
CA THR A 113 12.00 -11.60 -10.37
C THR A 113 11.18 -10.84 -9.35
N THR A 114 10.10 -11.43 -8.87
CA THR A 114 9.26 -10.87 -7.81
C THR A 114 9.25 -11.77 -6.59
N ALA A 115 9.27 -11.17 -5.41
CA ALA A 115 9.12 -11.87 -4.15
C ALA A 115 8.01 -11.23 -3.30
N SER A 116 7.27 -12.06 -2.56
CA SER A 116 6.31 -11.60 -1.57
C SER A 116 7.05 -11.12 -0.32
N ILE A 117 6.68 -9.94 0.19
CA ILE A 117 7.12 -9.45 1.49
C ILE A 117 6.06 -9.78 2.53
N GLN A 118 4.81 -9.41 2.25
CA GLN A 118 3.69 -9.65 3.13
C GLN A 118 2.38 -9.67 2.35
N ALA A 119 1.60 -10.73 2.50
CA ALA A 119 0.20 -10.76 2.11
C ALA A 119 -0.66 -10.11 3.20
N GLY A 120 -1.64 -9.31 2.81
CA GLY A 120 -2.67 -8.82 3.70
C GLY A 120 -3.68 -9.90 4.05
N THR A 121 -4.51 -9.61 5.04
CA THR A 121 -5.67 -10.46 5.35
C THR A 121 -6.69 -10.35 4.21
N GLN A 122 -7.11 -11.49 3.65
CA GLN A 122 -8.16 -11.50 2.64
C GLN A 122 -9.47 -10.94 3.20
N ILE A 123 -10.06 -10.02 2.45
CA ILE A 123 -11.38 -9.45 2.76
C ILE A 123 -12.39 -10.14 1.87
N SER A 124 -13.38 -10.80 2.46
CA SER A 124 -14.48 -11.46 1.73
C SER A 124 -15.81 -11.07 2.37
N LYS A 125 -16.66 -10.38 1.61
CA LYS A 125 -17.93 -9.83 2.08
C LYS A 125 -19.02 -10.01 1.02
N SER A 126 -20.24 -10.23 1.51
CA SER A 126 -21.46 -10.33 0.68
C SER A 126 -22.50 -9.26 1.02
N ALA A 127 -22.11 -8.24 1.77
CA ALA A 127 -22.91 -7.07 2.12
C ALA A 127 -22.04 -5.82 1.99
N ASP A 128 -22.65 -4.64 2.01
CA ASP A 128 -21.93 -3.38 2.05
C ASP A 128 -20.94 -3.36 3.21
N TYR A 129 -19.71 -2.98 2.93
CA TYR A 129 -18.63 -3.06 3.91
C TYR A 129 -17.60 -1.95 3.70
N LEU A 130 -17.30 -1.22 4.76
CA LEU A 130 -16.20 -0.29 4.80
C LEU A 130 -14.90 -1.08 5.04
N VAL A 131 -13.99 -1.02 4.09
CA VAL A 131 -12.68 -1.65 4.16
C VAL A 131 -11.71 -0.70 4.84
N ASP A 132 -11.17 -1.08 5.98
CA ASP A 132 -10.07 -0.40 6.67
C ASP A 132 -9.23 -1.46 7.42
N GLU A 133 -8.42 -2.18 6.64
CA GLU A 133 -7.66 -3.32 7.16
C GLU A 133 -6.17 -2.98 7.27
N THR A 134 -5.54 -3.50 8.31
CA THR A 134 -4.09 -3.41 8.51
C THR A 134 -3.54 -4.76 8.92
N THR A 135 -2.47 -5.19 8.27
CA THR A 135 -1.76 -6.44 8.55
C THR A 135 -0.33 -6.09 8.96
N ALA A 136 0.10 -6.58 10.10
CA ALA A 136 1.52 -6.47 10.51
C ALA A 136 2.41 -7.31 9.60
N VAL A 137 3.57 -6.79 9.27
CA VAL A 137 4.59 -7.57 8.54
C VAL A 137 5.21 -8.55 9.53
N ALA A 138 5.09 -9.85 9.23
CA ALA A 138 5.51 -10.91 10.16
C ALA A 138 7.01 -10.84 10.51
N VAL A 139 7.84 -10.48 9.52
CA VAL A 139 9.26 -10.17 9.70
C VAL A 139 9.48 -8.77 9.13
N PRO A 140 9.80 -7.75 9.94
CA PRO A 140 10.02 -6.39 9.46
C PRO A 140 10.96 -6.37 8.26
N HIS A 141 10.51 -5.76 7.17
CA HIS A 141 11.25 -5.74 5.91
C HIS A 141 12.08 -4.46 5.80
N THR A 142 13.39 -4.61 5.65
CA THR A 142 14.29 -3.48 5.39
C THR A 142 14.29 -3.15 3.90
N VAL A 143 14.03 -1.90 3.57
CA VAL A 143 14.01 -1.42 2.18
C VAL A 143 15.41 -1.45 1.59
N ASP A 144 15.53 -2.04 0.41
CA ASP A 144 16.72 -2.08 -0.44
C ASP A 144 16.43 -1.29 -1.72
N CYS A 145 17.09 -0.16 -1.91
CA CYS A 145 16.88 0.69 -3.10
C CYS A 145 17.37 0.07 -4.42
N GLY A 146 18.06 -1.05 -4.38
CA GLY A 146 18.33 -1.90 -5.56
C GLY A 146 17.10 -2.64 -6.09
N LYS A 147 15.99 -2.57 -5.36
CA LYS A 147 14.72 -3.23 -5.68
C LYS A 147 13.58 -2.21 -5.73
N ALA A 148 12.56 -2.50 -6.52
CA ALA A 148 11.33 -1.71 -6.50
C ALA A 148 10.26 -2.40 -5.65
N LEU A 149 9.50 -1.62 -4.90
CA LEU A 149 8.39 -2.10 -4.08
C LEU A 149 7.05 -1.75 -4.72
N PHE A 150 6.11 -2.67 -4.66
CA PHE A 150 4.77 -2.45 -5.17
C PHE A 150 3.72 -3.28 -4.43
N PHE A 151 2.51 -2.77 -4.42
CA PHE A 151 1.34 -3.56 -4.05
C PHE A 151 0.76 -4.25 -5.27
N LEU A 152 0.44 -5.52 -5.11
CA LEU A 152 -0.46 -6.25 -5.99
C LEU A 152 -1.80 -6.39 -5.28
N VAL A 153 -2.85 -5.85 -5.87
CA VAL A 153 -4.21 -6.01 -5.38
C VAL A 153 -4.96 -6.89 -6.36
N THR A 154 -5.62 -7.92 -5.85
CA THR A 154 -6.46 -8.82 -6.65
C THR A 154 -7.89 -8.72 -6.14
N CYS A 155 -8.81 -8.34 -7.01
CA CYS A 155 -10.21 -8.21 -6.67
C CYS A 155 -11.05 -9.18 -7.49
N THR A 156 -12.05 -9.77 -6.84
CA THR A 156 -13.07 -10.59 -7.50
C THR A 156 -14.43 -10.08 -7.09
N THR A 157 -15.31 -9.84 -8.07
CA THR A 157 -16.69 -9.42 -7.85
C THR A 157 -17.65 -10.34 -8.59
N ALA A 158 -18.85 -10.49 -8.06
CA ALA A 158 -19.99 -11.06 -8.76
C ALA A 158 -20.86 -9.95 -9.36
N ALA A 159 -21.90 -10.31 -10.10
CA ALA A 159 -22.83 -9.36 -10.70
C ALA A 159 -23.42 -8.41 -9.63
N ALA A 160 -23.59 -7.15 -9.97
CA ALA A 160 -24.14 -6.08 -9.12
C ALA A 160 -23.33 -5.77 -7.85
N THR A 161 -22.04 -6.14 -7.80
CA THR A 161 -21.14 -5.81 -6.71
C THR A 161 -19.99 -4.97 -7.23
N ASN A 162 -19.70 -3.84 -6.59
CA ASN A 162 -18.56 -2.99 -6.88
C ASN A 162 -17.56 -3.02 -5.73
N ILE A 163 -16.29 -2.92 -6.06
CA ILE A 163 -15.22 -2.67 -5.09
C ILE A 163 -14.64 -1.30 -5.40
N GLU A 164 -14.58 -0.44 -4.40
CA GLU A 164 -13.99 0.88 -4.52
C GLU A 164 -12.78 1.00 -3.60
N LEU A 165 -11.62 1.20 -4.19
CA LEU A 165 -10.35 1.28 -3.49
C LEU A 165 -9.88 2.73 -3.42
N LEU A 166 -9.67 3.23 -2.21
CA LEU A 166 -9.19 4.58 -1.97
C LEU A 166 -7.66 4.64 -1.97
N HIS A 167 -7.03 3.95 -1.04
CA HIS A 167 -5.57 3.89 -0.96
C HIS A 167 -5.08 2.62 -0.27
N LEU A 168 -3.84 2.28 -0.59
CA LEU A 168 -3.01 1.35 0.15
C LEU A 168 -2.13 2.13 1.11
N ARG A 169 -1.71 1.52 2.21
CA ARG A 169 -0.84 2.16 3.20
C ARG A 169 0.29 1.24 3.63
N VAL A 170 1.41 1.87 3.96
CA VAL A 170 2.58 1.21 4.52
C VAL A 170 2.99 1.98 5.76
N THR A 171 3.20 1.29 6.87
CA THR A 171 3.82 1.88 8.05
C THR A 171 5.32 1.61 8.00
N ILE A 172 6.09 2.67 8.07
CA ILE A 172 7.55 2.64 7.98
C ILE A 172 8.13 3.20 9.26
N THR A 173 9.14 2.54 9.79
CA THR A 173 10.03 3.11 10.80
C THR A 173 11.28 3.59 10.08
N GLU A 174 11.52 4.89 10.10
CA GLU A 174 12.69 5.50 9.44
C GLU A 174 13.99 5.02 10.07
N LYS A 175 15.03 4.92 9.24
CA LYS A 175 16.39 4.53 9.66
C LYS A 175 17.03 5.57 10.54
#